data_c65a805a7f668813c324db286a75cca2
#
_entry.id   c65a805a7f668813c324db286a75cca2
#
_cell.length_a   1.000
_cell.length_b   1.000
_cell.length_c   1.000
_cell.angle_alpha   90.00
_cell.angle_beta   90.00
_cell.angle_gamma   90.00
#
_symmetry.space_group_name_H-M   'P 1'
#
loop_
_entity.id
_entity.type
_entity.pdbx_description
1 polymer ?
#
loop_
_entity_poly.entity_id
_entity_poly.type
_entity_poly.pdbx_seq_one_letter_code
_entity_poly.pdbx_strand_id
1 'polypeptide(L)'
;MLPSSRARSLAALGMTLATAILLVSSLTLLAALPASAQSPPPAKLAQSLERVYGAGARVDTIHVDSATVYRVSRAGALLGFARVRNVKGKERPITYLVATDSADALRDIDILVYREPYGGEVAYDPWRKQFRGKTAAAPLQVGKDIRNISGATISSNAVTRAVRKTLAELTAWHAQGRLQ
;
A
#
# COMPACT_ATOMS: atom_id res chain seq x y z
N MET A 1 -10.95 -39.15 -86.77
CA MET A 1 -12.11 -38.33 -87.16
C MET A 1 -12.38 -37.38 -86.01
N LEU A 2 -12.17 -36.12 -86.25
CA LEU A 2 -12.50 -34.97 -85.41
C LEU A 2 -14.07 -34.89 -85.27
N PRO A 3 -14.65 -34.01 -84.45
CA PRO A 3 -14.13 -32.81 -83.71
C PRO A 3 -14.79 -32.60 -82.34
N SER A 4 -14.27 -31.66 -81.68
CA SER A 4 -14.71 -30.28 -81.26
C SER A 4 -15.42 -30.24 -79.90
N SER A 5 -15.02 -29.42 -79.11
CA SER A 5 -14.99 -28.02 -78.84
C SER A 5 -15.91 -27.59 -77.66
N ARG A 6 -15.38 -26.76 -76.85
CA ARG A 6 -16.04 -25.74 -76.05
C ARG A 6 -16.94 -26.13 -74.90
N ALA A 7 -16.50 -25.80 -73.70
CA ALA A 7 -17.32 -24.93 -72.82
C ALA A 7 -16.42 -24.15 -71.85
N ARG A 8 -16.53 -22.91 -72.02
CA ARG A 8 -15.87 -21.82 -71.25
C ARG A 8 -16.56 -21.68 -69.90
N SER A 9 -15.76 -21.37 -68.89
CA SER A 9 -16.00 -20.28 -67.98
C SER A 9 -17.35 -20.17 -67.31
N LEU A 10 -17.39 -20.42 -66.02
CA LEU A 10 -18.19 -19.73 -64.99
C LEU A 10 -17.67 -20.16 -63.61
N ALA A 11 -16.55 -19.62 -63.26
CA ALA A 11 -16.02 -19.72 -61.88
C ALA A 11 -15.53 -18.33 -61.49
N ALA A 12 -16.45 -17.46 -61.22
CA ALA A 12 -16.14 -16.16 -60.60
C ALA A 12 -17.46 -15.55 -60.15
N LEU A 13 -17.97 -15.93 -59.00
CA LEU A 13 -18.88 -15.11 -58.16
C LEU A 13 -19.20 -15.92 -56.91
N GLY A 14 -18.48 -15.70 -55.85
CA GLY A 14 -18.75 -16.42 -54.58
C GLY A 14 -17.72 -16.20 -53.50
N MET A 15 -16.92 -15.15 -53.59
CA MET A 15 -15.86 -14.94 -52.62
C MET A 15 -15.74 -13.44 -52.24
N THR A 16 -16.80 -12.85 -51.72
CA THR A 16 -16.75 -11.48 -51.17
C THR A 16 -17.82 -11.23 -50.12
N LEU A 17 -18.17 -12.20 -49.26
CA LEU A 17 -19.15 -11.95 -48.18
C LEU A 17 -18.74 -12.61 -46.84
N ALA A 18 -17.57 -13.18 -46.72
CA ALA A 18 -17.14 -13.84 -45.47
C ALA A 18 -16.02 -13.16 -44.71
N THR A 19 -15.52 -11.99 -45.14
CA THR A 19 -14.42 -11.26 -44.50
C THR A 19 -14.80 -9.97 -43.82
N ALA A 20 -16.10 -9.68 -43.63
CA ALA A 20 -16.57 -8.42 -43.02
C ALA A 20 -17.22 -8.56 -41.64
N ILE A 21 -17.18 -9.74 -40.98
CA ILE A 21 -17.87 -9.96 -39.69
C ILE A 21 -16.88 -10.30 -38.54
N LEU A 22 -15.59 -10.15 -38.73
CA LEU A 22 -14.59 -10.48 -37.70
C LEU A 22 -13.84 -9.26 -37.13
N LEU A 23 -14.38 -8.04 -37.28
CA LEU A 23 -13.72 -6.80 -36.83
C LEU A 23 -14.54 -5.96 -35.85
N VAL A 24 -15.57 -6.52 -35.22
CA VAL A 24 -16.35 -5.78 -34.19
C VAL A 24 -16.61 -6.70 -33.02
N SER A 25 -15.59 -7.10 -32.30
CA SER A 25 -15.75 -7.76 -30.97
C SER A 25 -14.48 -7.67 -30.12
N SER A 26 -13.68 -6.63 -30.25
CA SER A 26 -12.67 -6.30 -29.24
C SER A 26 -12.99 -4.95 -28.57
N LEU A 27 -14.25 -4.76 -28.19
CA LEU A 27 -14.57 -3.79 -27.16
C LEU A 27 -14.11 -4.41 -25.85
N THR A 28 -12.84 -4.28 -25.57
CA THR A 28 -12.22 -4.63 -24.30
C THR A 28 -13.02 -3.96 -23.20
N LEU A 29 -13.74 -4.78 -22.47
CA LEU A 29 -14.25 -4.50 -21.15
C LEU A 29 -13.03 -4.13 -20.29
N LEU A 30 -12.69 -2.85 -20.28
CA LEU A 30 -11.77 -2.25 -19.32
C LEU A 30 -12.53 -2.32 -17.99
N ALA A 31 -12.52 -3.51 -17.38
CA ALA A 31 -12.98 -3.69 -16.02
C ALA A 31 -12.18 -2.67 -15.19
N ALA A 32 -12.89 -1.65 -14.72
CA ALA A 32 -12.36 -0.77 -13.70
C ALA A 32 -11.97 -1.66 -12.52
N LEU A 33 -10.68 -1.95 -12.39
CA LEU A 33 -10.13 -2.60 -11.22
C LEU A 33 -10.64 -1.78 -10.03
N PRO A 34 -11.21 -2.44 -9.01
CA PRO A 34 -11.60 -1.73 -7.80
C PRO A 34 -10.39 -0.90 -7.38
N ALA A 35 -10.63 0.34 -6.95
CA ALA A 35 -9.58 1.20 -6.41
C ALA A 35 -9.01 0.52 -5.15
N SER A 36 -8.25 -0.54 -5.36
CA SER A 36 -7.48 -1.22 -4.34
C SER A 36 -6.59 -0.16 -3.72
N ALA A 37 -6.59 -0.11 -2.42
CA ALA A 37 -5.76 0.79 -1.63
C ALA A 37 -4.34 0.75 -2.22
N GLN A 38 -4.00 1.79 -2.99
CA GLN A 38 -2.75 1.83 -3.74
C GLN A 38 -1.61 1.77 -2.73
N SER A 39 -0.71 0.82 -2.93
CA SER A 39 0.54 0.78 -2.17
C SER A 39 1.24 2.14 -2.31
N PRO A 40 1.94 2.62 -1.27
CA PRO A 40 2.68 3.86 -1.37
C PRO A 40 3.70 3.75 -2.50
N PRO A 41 4.03 4.86 -3.18
CA PRO A 41 5.13 4.85 -4.15
C PRO A 41 6.39 4.29 -3.49
N PRO A 42 7.11 3.35 -4.12
CA PRO A 42 8.31 2.73 -3.53
C PRO A 42 9.34 3.75 -3.04
N ALA A 43 9.53 4.84 -3.79
CA ALA A 43 10.43 5.94 -3.43
C ALA A 43 10.04 6.61 -2.11
N LYS A 44 8.74 6.83 -1.86
CA LYS A 44 8.29 7.48 -0.60
C LYS A 44 8.47 6.57 0.60
N LEU A 45 8.26 5.27 0.44
CA LEU A 45 8.54 4.30 1.49
C LEU A 45 10.03 4.26 1.82
N ALA A 46 10.90 4.18 0.81
CA ALA A 46 12.35 4.18 0.99
C ALA A 46 12.82 5.45 1.72
N GLN A 47 12.38 6.62 1.26
CA GLN A 47 12.68 7.91 1.90
C GLN A 47 12.21 7.95 3.36
N SER A 48 11.04 7.41 3.66
CA SER A 48 10.50 7.38 5.02
C SER A 48 11.32 6.45 5.92
N LEU A 49 11.70 5.27 5.44
CA LEU A 49 12.56 4.34 6.17
C LEU A 49 13.95 4.93 6.42
N GLU A 50 14.55 5.58 5.43
CA GLU A 50 15.82 6.27 5.58
C GLU A 50 15.74 7.41 6.59
N ARG A 51 14.68 8.21 6.58
CA ARG A 51 14.47 9.28 7.57
C ARG A 51 14.36 8.72 8.98
N VAL A 52 13.68 7.58 9.15
CA VAL A 52 13.42 6.99 10.48
C VAL A 52 14.64 6.23 11.01
N TYR A 53 15.30 5.44 10.18
CA TYR A 53 16.39 4.55 10.61
C TYR A 53 17.79 5.07 10.26
N GLY A 54 17.86 6.13 9.43
CA GLY A 54 19.09 6.72 8.93
C GLY A 54 19.61 6.03 7.67
N ALA A 55 20.45 6.76 6.94
CA ALA A 55 21.09 6.27 5.71
C ALA A 55 21.90 4.98 5.96
N GLY A 56 21.95 4.10 4.95
CA GLY A 56 22.71 2.85 5.01
C GLY A 56 22.08 1.75 5.86
N ALA A 57 20.84 1.93 6.31
CA ALA A 57 20.09 0.83 6.91
C ALA A 57 19.68 -0.18 5.83
N ARG A 58 19.88 -1.48 6.11
CA ARG A 58 19.39 -2.57 5.29
C ARG A 58 17.94 -2.86 5.64
N VAL A 59 17.11 -3.05 4.63
CA VAL A 59 15.69 -3.35 4.76
C VAL A 59 15.41 -4.70 4.12
N ASP A 60 15.03 -5.67 4.94
CA ASP A 60 14.61 -7.00 4.50
C ASP A 60 13.08 -7.10 4.62
N THR A 61 12.44 -7.75 3.65
CA THR A 61 10.99 -7.97 3.67
C THR A 61 10.68 -9.31 4.30
N ILE A 62 9.81 -9.32 5.30
CA ILE A 62 9.30 -10.51 5.99
C ILE A 62 7.79 -10.61 5.72
N HIS A 63 7.32 -11.82 5.49
CA HIS A 63 5.89 -12.11 5.39
C HIS A 63 5.43 -12.89 6.62
N VAL A 64 4.45 -12.35 7.32
CA VAL A 64 3.79 -13.00 8.46
C VAL A 64 2.32 -13.14 8.12
N ASP A 65 1.87 -14.36 7.87
CA ASP A 65 0.56 -14.64 7.27
C ASP A 65 0.37 -13.86 5.96
N SER A 66 -0.62 -12.99 5.86
CA SER A 66 -0.83 -12.10 4.71
C SER A 66 -0.19 -10.71 4.88
N ALA A 67 0.56 -10.49 5.96
CA ALA A 67 1.13 -9.20 6.27
C ALA A 67 2.57 -9.07 5.79
N THR A 68 2.89 -7.91 5.21
CA THR A 68 4.27 -7.52 4.88
C THR A 68 4.83 -6.67 6.01
N VAL A 69 5.99 -7.05 6.52
CA VAL A 69 6.76 -6.34 7.54
C VAL A 69 8.17 -6.10 7.01
N TYR A 70 8.74 -4.96 7.31
CA TYR A 70 10.10 -4.60 6.97
C TYR A 70 10.97 -4.75 8.23
N ARG A 71 11.96 -5.65 8.18
CA ARG A 71 13.00 -5.78 9.19
C ARG A 71 14.14 -4.84 8.80
N VAL A 72 14.51 -3.95 9.69
CA VAL A 72 15.54 -2.95 9.43
C VAL A 72 16.75 -3.21 10.31
N SER A 73 17.92 -3.30 9.69
CA SER A 73 19.18 -3.62 10.36
C SER A 73 20.31 -2.74 9.85
N ARG A 74 21.41 -2.68 10.60
CA ARG A 74 22.66 -2.03 10.19
C ARG A 74 23.85 -2.81 10.74
N ALA A 75 24.81 -3.15 9.88
CA ALA A 75 25.98 -3.95 10.25
C ALA A 75 25.59 -5.24 11.05
N GLY A 76 24.51 -5.89 10.66
CA GLY A 76 23.99 -7.11 11.32
C GLY A 76 23.12 -6.86 12.57
N ALA A 77 23.18 -5.66 13.16
CA ALA A 77 22.36 -5.33 14.32
C ALA A 77 20.93 -4.93 13.92
N LEU A 78 19.92 -5.46 14.61
CA LEU A 78 18.53 -5.07 14.44
C LEU A 78 18.32 -3.62 14.90
N LEU A 79 17.77 -2.79 14.02
CA LEU A 79 17.33 -1.44 14.35
C LEU A 79 15.85 -1.38 14.72
N GLY A 80 15.03 -2.30 14.21
CA GLY A 80 13.62 -2.41 14.48
C GLY A 80 12.81 -2.94 13.31
N PHE A 81 11.52 -2.75 13.38
CA PHE A 81 10.56 -3.22 12.37
C PHE A 81 9.67 -2.09 11.87
N ALA A 82 9.24 -2.19 10.63
CA ALA A 82 8.31 -1.24 10.08
C ALA A 82 7.20 -1.94 9.30
N ARG A 83 6.00 -1.35 9.29
CA ARG A 83 4.86 -1.87 8.55
C ARG A 83 4.05 -0.75 7.93
N VAL A 84 3.70 -0.94 6.65
CA VAL A 84 2.79 -0.04 5.94
C VAL A 84 1.38 -0.61 5.98
N ARG A 85 0.41 0.26 6.25
CA ARG A 85 -1.00 -0.10 6.26
C ARG A 85 -1.87 1.04 5.76
N ASN A 86 -3.13 0.70 5.49
CA ASN A 86 -4.17 1.67 5.21
C ASN A 86 -5.17 1.70 6.36
N VAL A 87 -5.68 2.88 6.66
CA VAL A 87 -6.82 3.08 7.54
C VAL A 87 -7.86 3.94 6.83
N LYS A 88 -9.13 3.66 7.03
CA LYS A 88 -10.20 4.52 6.52
C LYS A 88 -10.20 5.83 7.31
N GLY A 89 -10.04 6.94 6.62
CA GLY A 89 -10.28 8.27 7.15
C GLY A 89 -11.78 8.57 7.21
N LYS A 90 -12.18 9.79 6.84
CA LYS A 90 -13.61 10.13 6.70
C LYS A 90 -14.20 9.49 5.44
N GLU A 91 -13.57 9.71 4.29
CA GLU A 91 -14.05 9.28 2.97
C GLU A 91 -13.07 8.34 2.27
N ARG A 92 -11.77 8.62 2.37
CA ARG A 92 -10.70 7.96 1.62
C ARG A 92 -9.69 7.28 2.53
N PRO A 93 -8.93 6.30 2.01
CA PRO A 93 -7.90 5.65 2.79
C PRO A 93 -6.69 6.55 3.00
N ILE A 94 -6.16 6.51 4.22
CA ILE A 94 -4.88 7.09 4.63
C ILE A 94 -3.86 5.96 4.67
N THR A 95 -2.77 6.06 3.89
CA THR A 95 -1.67 5.10 3.92
C THR A 95 -0.60 5.60 4.89
N TYR A 96 -0.25 4.78 5.87
CA TYR A 96 0.68 5.15 6.93
C TYR A 96 1.73 4.06 7.18
N LEU A 97 2.88 4.49 7.68
CA LEU A 97 3.96 3.65 8.19
C LEU A 97 3.97 3.69 9.71
N VAL A 98 4.15 2.54 10.35
CA VAL A 98 4.54 2.42 11.76
C VAL A 98 5.94 1.85 11.78
N ALA A 99 6.84 2.49 12.52
CA ALA A 99 8.21 2.05 12.68
C ALA A 99 8.54 1.94 14.17
N THR A 100 9.09 0.79 14.57
CA THR A 100 9.54 0.51 15.95
C THR A 100 11.06 0.49 16.02
N ASP A 101 11.59 0.57 17.23
CA ASP A 101 12.97 0.18 17.51
C ASP A 101 13.07 -1.33 17.81
N SER A 102 14.26 -1.79 18.16
CA SER A 102 14.53 -3.19 18.51
C SER A 102 13.92 -3.62 19.84
N ALA A 103 13.41 -2.70 20.66
CA ALA A 103 12.71 -2.94 21.92
C ALA A 103 11.19 -2.75 21.78
N ASP A 104 10.67 -2.72 20.55
CA ASP A 104 9.25 -2.55 20.22
C ASP A 104 8.63 -1.19 20.62
N ALA A 105 9.42 -0.19 20.95
CA ALA A 105 8.92 1.17 21.14
C ALA A 105 8.78 1.87 19.78
N LEU A 106 7.76 2.69 19.64
CA LEU A 106 7.54 3.50 18.43
C LEU A 106 8.71 4.45 18.20
N ARG A 107 9.43 4.25 17.12
CA ARG A 107 10.49 5.14 16.66
C ARG A 107 9.91 6.35 15.92
N ASP A 108 8.95 6.10 15.05
CA ASP A 108 8.14 7.14 14.41
C ASP A 108 6.92 6.51 13.71
N ILE A 109 6.00 7.37 13.31
CA ILE A 109 4.98 7.07 12.33
C ILE A 109 5.13 8.01 11.14
N ASP A 110 4.66 7.62 9.95
CA ASP A 110 4.65 8.51 8.80
C ASP A 110 3.37 8.36 7.98
N ILE A 111 2.89 9.44 7.41
CA ILE A 111 1.76 9.43 6.48
C ILE A 111 2.31 9.41 5.07
N LEU A 112 2.31 8.23 4.47
CA LEU A 112 2.88 8.02 3.14
C LEU A 112 1.98 8.55 2.04
N VAL A 113 0.66 8.38 2.17
CA VAL A 113 -0.32 8.92 1.23
C VAL A 113 -1.55 9.40 1.98
N TYR A 114 -1.88 10.66 1.79
CA TYR A 114 -3.08 11.29 2.33
C TYR A 114 -4.00 11.69 1.17
N ARG A 115 -5.22 11.19 1.18
CA ARG A 115 -6.18 11.37 0.06
C ARG A 115 -7.42 12.15 0.45
N GLU A 116 -7.56 12.48 1.73
CA GLU A 116 -8.66 13.30 2.22
C GLU A 116 -8.45 14.76 1.87
N PRO A 117 -9.52 15.54 1.65
CA PRO A 117 -9.40 16.96 1.36
C PRO A 117 -8.98 17.81 2.58
N TYR A 118 -9.23 17.30 3.81
CA TYR A 118 -8.96 18.00 5.07
C TYR A 118 -8.29 17.07 6.07
N GLY A 119 -7.57 17.64 7.04
CA GLY A 119 -6.98 16.88 8.16
C GLY A 119 -5.59 16.32 7.86
N GLY A 120 -4.91 16.84 6.84
CA GLY A 120 -3.55 16.44 6.45
C GLY A 120 -2.48 16.75 7.50
N GLU A 121 -2.82 17.53 8.52
CA GLU A 121 -1.94 17.91 9.63
C GLU A 121 -1.46 16.70 10.44
N VAL A 122 -2.15 15.55 10.35
CA VAL A 122 -1.66 14.27 10.91
C VAL A 122 -0.31 13.83 10.30
N ALA A 123 0.08 14.38 9.15
CA ALA A 123 1.38 14.14 8.54
C ALA A 123 2.50 15.03 9.10
N TYR A 124 2.18 16.07 9.85
CA TYR A 124 3.17 17.02 10.34
C TYR A 124 3.93 16.48 11.56
N ASP A 125 5.24 16.71 11.59
CA ASP A 125 6.11 16.22 12.67
C ASP A 125 5.65 16.64 14.08
N PRO A 126 5.16 17.88 14.33
CA PRO A 126 4.68 18.26 15.66
C PRO A 126 3.57 17.37 16.22
N TRP A 127 2.75 16.77 15.37
CA TRP A 127 1.74 15.81 15.80
C TRP A 127 2.31 14.39 15.88
N ARG A 128 3.06 13.95 14.87
CA ARG A 128 3.64 12.59 14.81
C ARG A 128 4.62 12.31 15.96
N LYS A 129 5.41 13.29 16.38
CA LYS A 129 6.39 13.14 17.47
C LYS A 129 5.79 12.69 18.80
N GLN A 130 4.47 12.86 19.01
CA GLN A 130 3.78 12.41 20.22
C GLN A 130 3.75 10.88 20.34
N PHE A 131 3.95 10.16 19.27
CA PHE A 131 3.99 8.70 19.24
C PHE A 131 5.35 8.13 19.61
N ARG A 132 6.43 8.89 19.43
CA ARG A 132 7.80 8.42 19.64
C ARG A 132 8.02 7.95 21.07
N GLY A 133 8.68 6.79 21.22
CA GLY A 133 8.96 6.15 22.50
C GLY A 133 7.78 5.43 23.14
N LYS A 134 6.58 5.49 22.57
CA LYS A 134 5.43 4.76 23.10
C LYS A 134 5.48 3.29 22.72
N THR A 135 5.09 2.44 23.65
CA THR A 135 5.02 0.97 23.49
C THR A 135 3.56 0.52 23.38
N ALA A 136 3.35 -0.77 23.15
CA ALA A 136 2.02 -1.39 23.13
C ALA A 136 1.25 -1.26 24.46
N ALA A 137 1.94 -0.97 25.57
CA ALA A 137 1.35 -0.70 26.88
C ALA A 137 0.76 0.72 26.99
N ALA A 138 1.15 1.64 26.10
CA ALA A 138 0.63 3.01 26.13
C ALA A 138 -0.83 3.05 25.67
N PRO A 139 -1.65 3.97 26.19
CA PRO A 139 -3.05 4.13 25.78
C PRO A 139 -3.23 4.33 24.28
N LEU A 140 -2.33 5.09 23.63
CA LEU A 140 -2.40 5.50 22.24
C LEU A 140 -3.83 5.91 21.89
N GLN A 141 -4.31 6.94 22.58
CA GLN A 141 -5.67 7.42 22.48
C GLN A 141 -5.70 8.95 22.43
N VAL A 142 -6.43 9.47 21.43
CA VAL A 142 -6.68 10.91 21.32
C VAL A 142 -7.45 11.40 22.54
N GLY A 143 -7.02 12.51 23.13
CA GLY A 143 -7.57 13.08 24.36
C GLY A 143 -6.98 12.51 25.66
N LYS A 144 -6.14 11.46 25.58
CA LYS A 144 -5.36 10.96 26.72
C LYS A 144 -3.87 11.30 26.57
N ASP A 145 -3.20 10.56 25.72
CA ASP A 145 -1.74 10.68 25.52
C ASP A 145 -1.36 11.14 24.09
N ILE A 146 -2.36 11.32 23.23
CA ILE A 146 -2.22 11.94 21.90
C ILE A 146 -3.18 13.12 21.83
N ARG A 147 -2.64 14.30 21.52
CA ARG A 147 -3.46 15.52 21.34
C ARG A 147 -4.23 15.45 20.02
N ASN A 148 -5.47 15.91 20.07
CA ASN A 148 -6.28 16.09 18.87
C ASN A 148 -5.75 17.25 18.02
N ILE A 149 -6.08 17.21 16.73
CA ILE A 149 -5.90 18.32 15.81
C ILE A 149 -7.29 18.93 15.55
N SER A 150 -7.45 20.22 15.84
CA SER A 150 -8.68 20.93 15.51
C SER A 150 -8.94 20.87 14.01
N GLY A 151 -10.15 20.52 13.60
CA GLY A 151 -10.50 20.32 12.19
C GLY A 151 -10.10 18.95 11.61
N ALA A 152 -9.22 18.16 12.30
CA ALA A 152 -8.75 16.85 11.84
C ALA A 152 -9.11 15.69 12.80
N THR A 153 -10.14 15.83 13.59
CA THR A 153 -10.52 14.87 14.65
C THR A 153 -10.72 13.44 14.11
N ILE A 154 -11.36 13.30 12.96
CA ILE A 154 -11.62 11.98 12.36
C ILE A 154 -10.29 11.32 11.97
N SER A 155 -9.41 12.04 11.27
CA SER A 155 -8.10 11.55 10.85
C SER A 155 -7.20 11.25 12.05
N SER A 156 -7.14 12.13 13.05
CA SER A 156 -6.38 11.93 14.29
C SER A 156 -6.80 10.64 15.02
N ASN A 157 -8.10 10.43 15.19
CA ASN A 157 -8.62 9.22 15.81
C ASN A 157 -8.40 7.97 14.97
N ALA A 158 -8.60 8.05 13.64
CA ALA A 158 -8.41 6.92 12.74
C ALA A 158 -6.94 6.46 12.74
N VAL A 159 -6.00 7.38 12.56
CA VAL A 159 -4.56 7.09 12.55
C VAL A 159 -4.11 6.57 13.91
N THR A 160 -4.50 7.21 15.02
CA THR A 160 -4.09 6.79 16.37
C THR A 160 -4.55 5.36 16.69
N ARG A 161 -5.81 5.01 16.42
CA ARG A 161 -6.30 3.63 16.61
C ARG A 161 -5.57 2.63 15.71
N ALA A 162 -5.28 3.02 14.49
CA ALA A 162 -4.60 2.17 13.52
C ALA A 162 -3.13 1.94 13.91
N VAL A 163 -2.43 2.96 14.39
CA VAL A 163 -1.07 2.87 14.94
C VAL A 163 -1.05 1.92 16.15
N ARG A 164 -1.96 2.11 17.12
CA ARG A 164 -2.07 1.21 18.29
C ARG A 164 -2.23 -0.25 17.89
N LYS A 165 -3.13 -0.54 16.94
CA LYS A 165 -3.34 -1.90 16.45
C LYS A 165 -2.09 -2.46 15.77
N THR A 166 -1.45 -1.69 14.90
CA THR A 166 -0.26 -2.12 14.16
C THR A 166 0.92 -2.37 15.10
N LEU A 167 1.11 -1.51 16.10
CA LEU A 167 2.15 -1.69 17.12
C LEU A 167 1.94 -2.97 17.93
N ALA A 168 0.72 -3.22 18.40
CA ALA A 168 0.39 -4.44 19.13
C ALA A 168 0.64 -5.70 18.30
N GLU A 169 0.32 -5.69 17.00
CA GLU A 169 0.61 -6.80 16.08
C GLU A 169 2.13 -7.01 15.92
N LEU A 170 2.91 -5.96 15.69
CA LEU A 170 4.37 -6.04 15.56
C LEU A 170 5.02 -6.59 16.84
N THR A 171 4.66 -6.05 17.99
CA THR A 171 5.15 -6.51 19.30
C THR A 171 4.81 -7.99 19.54
N ALA A 172 3.59 -8.41 19.25
CA ALA A 172 3.18 -9.81 19.41
C ALA A 172 3.96 -10.75 18.48
N TRP A 173 4.14 -10.38 17.21
CA TRP A 173 4.92 -11.20 16.27
C TRP A 173 6.40 -11.25 16.61
N HIS A 174 6.97 -10.16 17.10
CA HIS A 174 8.36 -10.14 17.58
C HIS A 174 8.55 -11.06 18.78
N ALA A 175 7.68 -10.95 19.77
CA ALA A 175 7.71 -11.83 20.96
C ALA A 175 7.51 -13.31 20.61
N GLN A 176 6.81 -13.63 19.52
CA GLN A 176 6.64 -15.00 19.00
C GLN A 176 7.80 -15.46 18.11
N GLY A 177 8.84 -14.66 17.90
CA GLY A 177 9.97 -14.99 17.02
C GLY A 177 9.61 -15.00 15.52
N ARG A 178 8.46 -14.44 15.12
CA ARG A 178 7.97 -14.48 13.73
C ARG A 178 8.58 -13.40 12.83
N LEU A 179 9.40 -12.50 13.38
CA LEU A 179 10.04 -11.38 12.66
C LEU A 179 11.57 -11.58 12.54
N GLN A 180 12.01 -12.82 12.48
CA GLN A 180 13.44 -13.19 12.31
C GLN A 180 13.82 -13.39 10.86
#